data_3b5c93a35cf6e78b9f0b6c5d6b7ebdf3
#
_entry.id   3b5c93a35cf6e78b9f0b6c5d6b7ebdf3
#
_cell.length_a   1.000
_cell.length_b   1.000
_cell.length_c   1.000
_cell.angle_alpha   90.00
_cell.angle_beta   90.00
_cell.angle_gamma   90.00
#
_symmetry.space_group_name_H-M   'P 1'
#
loop_
_entity.id
_entity.type
_entity.pdbx_description
1 polymer ?
#
loop_
_entity_poly.entity_id
_entity_poly.type
_entity_poly.pdbx_seq_one_letter_code
_entity_poly.pdbx_strand_id
1 'polypeptide(L)'
;MAKHLFTSESVSEGHPDKIADQISDAVLDAILAQDPKARVACETLVKTGMVLVAGEVTTSAWVDIEELTRKTVREIGYTHSDMGFDADSCAVLNAIGKQSPDINQGVDRADPKEQGAGDQGLMFGYASNETDVLMPAPITYAHQLVKRQSEVRKSGALPWLRPDAKSQVTFAYEDNKIVGIDAVVLSTQHCGSVSQADLVEGVMETIIKQVLPAQWLNKDTKYFINPTGRFVIGGPMGDCGLTGRKIIVDTYGGMARHGGGAFSGKDPSKVDRSAAYAARYVAKNIVAAGLADRCEIQVSYAIGVAEPTSISVETFGTGKVSQELLIQLVRQHFDLRPYGLTEMLDLARPIYQGTAAYGHFGRDEFPWEQTNKAEALRADAGL
;
A
#
# COMPACT_ATOMS: atom_id res chain seq x y z
N MET A 1 -4.24 -1.10 34.18
CA MET A 1 -3.66 -0.59 32.91
C MET A 1 -3.31 -1.76 32.04
N ALA A 2 -3.99 -1.89 30.89
CA ALA A 2 -3.69 -2.95 29.93
C ALA A 2 -2.44 -2.58 29.13
N LYS A 3 -1.36 -3.35 29.34
CA LYS A 3 -0.12 -3.21 28.55
C LYS A 3 -0.11 -4.25 27.45
N HIS A 4 0.23 -3.84 26.22
CA HIS A 4 0.43 -4.78 25.12
C HIS A 4 1.48 -4.26 24.15
N LEU A 5 2.04 -5.18 23.36
CA LEU A 5 2.93 -4.88 22.24
C LEU A 5 2.19 -5.08 20.93
N PHE A 6 2.45 -4.21 19.97
CA PHE A 6 1.95 -4.39 18.62
C PHE A 6 3.06 -4.14 17.60
N THR A 7 3.15 -5.01 16.60
CA THR A 7 4.23 -5.02 15.61
C THR A 7 3.66 -4.90 14.20
N SER A 8 4.26 -4.05 13.39
CA SER A 8 4.06 -4.03 11.95
C SER A 8 5.39 -4.12 11.21
N GLU A 9 5.35 -4.68 10.01
CA GLU A 9 6.50 -4.76 9.12
C GLU A 9 6.25 -4.02 7.81
N SER A 10 7.33 -3.65 7.13
CA SER A 10 7.32 -3.11 5.79
C SER A 10 8.51 -3.60 4.99
N VAL A 11 8.45 -3.42 3.68
CA VAL A 11 9.53 -3.77 2.76
C VAL A 11 9.82 -2.62 1.81
N SER A 12 11.07 -2.54 1.33
CA SER A 12 11.50 -1.49 0.40
C SER A 12 10.95 -1.69 -1.02
N GLU A 13 11.11 -0.67 -1.85
CA GLU A 13 10.79 -0.72 -3.28
C GLU A 13 11.55 -1.84 -4.02
N GLY A 14 12.72 -2.26 -3.51
CA GLY A 14 13.55 -3.31 -4.09
C GLY A 14 13.25 -4.73 -3.60
N HIS A 15 12.28 -4.89 -2.70
CA HIS A 15 11.80 -6.23 -2.34
C HIS A 15 11.12 -6.90 -3.54
N PRO A 16 11.34 -8.21 -3.79
CA PRO A 16 10.80 -8.88 -4.98
C PRO A 16 9.30 -8.68 -5.22
N ASP A 17 8.46 -8.82 -4.18
CA ASP A 17 7.03 -8.60 -4.31
C ASP A 17 6.69 -7.14 -4.66
N LYS A 18 7.46 -6.17 -4.14
CA LYS A 18 7.22 -4.75 -4.45
C LYS A 18 7.77 -4.35 -5.83
N ILE A 19 8.78 -5.02 -6.36
CA ILE A 19 9.17 -4.89 -7.76
C ILE A 19 8.01 -5.32 -8.67
N ALA A 20 7.38 -6.47 -8.35
CA ALA A 20 6.24 -6.99 -9.10
C ALA A 20 5.05 -6.02 -9.06
N ASP A 21 4.71 -5.48 -7.87
CA ASP A 21 3.65 -4.49 -7.70
C ASP A 21 3.92 -3.21 -8.51
N GLN A 22 5.15 -2.69 -8.47
CA GLN A 22 5.54 -1.48 -9.21
C GLN A 22 5.47 -1.66 -10.72
N ILE A 23 5.86 -2.82 -11.24
CA ILE A 23 5.75 -3.13 -12.68
C ILE A 23 4.29 -3.23 -13.09
N SER A 24 3.46 -3.93 -12.32
CA SER A 24 2.03 -4.07 -12.60
C SER A 24 1.30 -2.73 -12.59
N ASP A 25 1.61 -1.85 -11.64
CA ASP A 25 1.01 -0.50 -11.58
C ASP A 25 1.62 0.45 -12.63
N ALA A 26 2.87 0.28 -13.04
CA ALA A 26 3.43 1.03 -14.17
C ALA A 26 2.71 0.70 -15.48
N VAL A 27 2.38 -0.59 -15.71
CA VAL A 27 1.58 -1.01 -16.87
C VAL A 27 0.18 -0.40 -16.81
N LEU A 28 -0.48 -0.44 -15.65
CA LEU A 28 -1.78 0.18 -15.44
C LEU A 28 -1.74 1.69 -15.76
N ASP A 29 -0.80 2.42 -15.20
CA ASP A 29 -0.68 3.86 -15.41
C ASP A 29 -0.39 4.22 -16.87
N ALA A 30 0.48 3.47 -17.55
CA ALA A 30 0.78 3.68 -18.96
C ALA A 30 -0.45 3.45 -19.88
N ILE A 31 -1.32 2.53 -19.50
CA ILE A 31 -2.59 2.28 -20.20
C ILE A 31 -3.59 3.39 -19.90
N LEU A 32 -3.83 3.73 -18.63
CA LEU A 32 -4.80 4.75 -18.21
C LEU A 32 -4.46 6.14 -18.76
N ALA A 33 -3.19 6.46 -18.94
CA ALA A 33 -2.75 7.71 -19.55
C ALA A 33 -3.25 7.90 -21.00
N GLN A 34 -3.51 6.80 -21.72
CA GLN A 34 -3.98 6.79 -23.10
C GLN A 34 -5.47 6.43 -23.21
N ASP A 35 -5.96 5.60 -22.29
CA ASP A 35 -7.32 5.07 -22.29
C ASP A 35 -7.87 4.99 -20.85
N PRO A 36 -8.47 6.09 -20.34
CA PRO A 36 -9.03 6.14 -18.97
C PRO A 36 -10.17 5.13 -18.71
N LYS A 37 -10.73 4.54 -19.76
CA LYS A 37 -11.82 3.53 -19.67
C LYS A 37 -11.31 2.09 -19.78
N ALA A 38 -10.00 1.90 -19.89
CA ALA A 38 -9.40 0.57 -19.99
C ALA A 38 -9.79 -0.33 -18.81
N ARG A 39 -9.89 -1.61 -19.10
CA ARG A 39 -10.00 -2.67 -18.10
C ARG A 39 -8.65 -3.39 -18.01
N VAL A 40 -8.07 -3.39 -16.84
CA VAL A 40 -6.71 -3.91 -16.61
C VAL A 40 -6.71 -4.80 -15.38
N ALA A 41 -6.20 -6.01 -15.57
CA ALA A 41 -5.80 -6.92 -14.51
C ALA A 41 -4.40 -7.42 -14.89
N CYS A 42 -3.36 -6.78 -14.37
CA CYS A 42 -1.97 -7.04 -14.69
C CYS A 42 -1.24 -7.59 -13.47
N GLU A 43 -0.66 -8.75 -13.62
CA GLU A 43 0.12 -9.43 -12.59
C GLU A 43 1.55 -9.64 -13.08
N THR A 44 2.49 -9.59 -12.17
CA THR A 44 3.91 -9.73 -12.48
C THR A 44 4.53 -10.76 -11.56
N LEU A 45 5.41 -11.59 -12.12
CA LEU A 45 6.31 -12.47 -11.39
C LEU A 45 7.75 -12.05 -11.69
N VAL A 46 8.58 -11.93 -10.66
CA VAL A 46 10.01 -11.66 -10.77
C VAL A 46 10.83 -12.77 -10.11
N LYS A 47 11.89 -13.20 -10.77
CA LYS A 47 12.86 -14.18 -10.26
C LYS A 47 14.23 -13.86 -10.86
N THR A 48 15.28 -14.54 -10.41
CA THR A 48 16.65 -14.37 -10.90
C THR A 48 16.69 -14.20 -12.42
N GLY A 49 17.10 -13.01 -12.89
CA GLY A 49 17.25 -12.69 -14.31
C GLY A 49 15.97 -12.71 -15.15
N MET A 50 14.77 -12.72 -14.55
CA MET A 50 13.50 -12.85 -15.28
C MET A 50 12.38 -12.01 -14.70
N VAL A 51 11.59 -11.42 -15.58
CA VAL A 51 10.27 -10.81 -15.30
C VAL A 51 9.25 -11.44 -16.24
N LEU A 52 8.14 -11.91 -15.69
CA LEU A 52 6.96 -12.33 -16.43
C LEU A 52 5.81 -11.37 -16.10
N VAL A 53 5.29 -10.66 -17.10
CA VAL A 53 4.10 -9.83 -17.00
C VAL A 53 2.95 -10.57 -17.67
N ALA A 54 1.88 -10.83 -16.91
CA ALA A 54 0.73 -11.62 -17.37
C ALA A 54 -0.58 -10.96 -16.95
N GLY A 55 -1.68 -11.40 -17.53
CA GLY A 55 -3.02 -10.91 -17.16
C GLY A 55 -3.90 -10.62 -18.34
N GLU A 56 -5.02 -9.94 -18.10
CA GLU A 56 -6.02 -9.62 -19.10
C GLU A 56 -6.26 -8.11 -19.18
N VAL A 57 -6.26 -7.59 -20.40
CA VAL A 57 -6.44 -6.17 -20.68
C VAL A 57 -7.45 -5.96 -21.81
N THR A 58 -8.36 -5.01 -21.62
CA THR A 58 -9.22 -4.46 -22.68
C THR A 58 -8.93 -2.98 -22.79
N THR A 59 -8.25 -2.59 -23.87
CA THR A 59 -7.85 -1.20 -24.11
C THR A 59 -7.60 -0.92 -25.58
N SER A 60 -7.65 0.35 -25.96
CA SER A 60 -7.16 0.88 -27.23
C SER A 60 -5.70 1.38 -27.15
N ALA A 61 -5.13 1.44 -25.94
CA ALA A 61 -3.76 1.90 -25.73
C ALA A 61 -2.72 0.89 -26.25
N TRP A 62 -1.58 1.42 -26.66
CA TRP A 62 -0.39 0.61 -26.94
C TRP A 62 0.71 0.95 -25.93
N VAL A 63 1.28 -0.06 -25.31
CA VAL A 63 2.35 0.07 -24.31
C VAL A 63 3.47 -0.90 -24.62
N ASP A 64 4.70 -0.39 -24.66
CA ASP A 64 5.90 -1.21 -24.73
C ASP A 64 6.18 -1.77 -23.32
N ILE A 65 5.71 -3.01 -23.09
CA ILE A 65 5.82 -3.70 -21.80
C ILE A 65 7.28 -3.97 -21.44
N GLU A 66 8.13 -4.26 -22.44
CA GLU A 66 9.54 -4.55 -22.20
C GLU A 66 10.28 -3.29 -21.71
N GLU A 67 10.17 -2.19 -22.45
CA GLU A 67 10.86 -0.95 -22.08
C GLU A 67 10.34 -0.39 -20.74
N LEU A 68 9.02 -0.46 -20.53
CA LEU A 68 8.41 -0.01 -19.27
C LEU A 68 8.90 -0.83 -18.06
N THR A 69 9.01 -2.15 -18.22
CA THR A 69 9.55 -3.05 -17.20
C THR A 69 10.99 -2.72 -16.89
N ARG A 70 11.85 -2.58 -17.91
CA ARG A 70 13.27 -2.23 -17.75
C ARG A 70 13.44 -0.88 -17.06
N LYS A 71 12.67 0.12 -17.47
CA LYS A 71 12.65 1.45 -16.85
C LYS A 71 12.32 1.33 -15.35
N THR A 72 11.25 0.63 -14.99
CA THR A 72 10.82 0.45 -13.59
C THR A 72 11.91 -0.23 -12.76
N VAL A 73 12.50 -1.32 -13.26
CA VAL A 73 13.59 -2.05 -12.58
C VAL A 73 14.82 -1.16 -12.40
N ARG A 74 15.16 -0.32 -13.40
CA ARG A 74 16.28 0.63 -13.34
C ARG A 74 16.04 1.72 -12.30
N GLU A 75 14.84 2.29 -12.24
CA GLU A 75 14.46 3.33 -11.28
C GLU A 75 14.48 2.80 -9.84
N ILE A 76 14.13 1.54 -9.62
CA ILE A 76 14.28 0.86 -8.32
C ILE A 76 15.75 0.75 -7.93
N GLY A 77 16.66 0.57 -8.91
CA GLY A 77 18.09 0.55 -8.68
C GLY A 77 18.76 -0.81 -8.89
N TYR A 78 18.12 -1.75 -9.59
CA TYR A 78 18.76 -2.96 -10.08
C TYR A 78 19.43 -2.69 -11.42
N THR A 79 20.66 -2.18 -11.35
CA THR A 79 21.41 -1.64 -12.50
C THR A 79 22.72 -2.36 -12.77
N HIS A 80 22.99 -3.47 -12.07
CA HIS A 80 24.23 -4.21 -12.23
C HIS A 80 24.04 -5.70 -12.01
N SER A 81 24.69 -6.50 -12.83
CA SER A 81 24.60 -7.98 -12.80
C SER A 81 25.03 -8.63 -11.49
N ASP A 82 25.89 -7.98 -10.69
CA ASP A 82 26.29 -8.44 -9.33
C ASP A 82 25.11 -8.64 -8.40
N MET A 83 23.99 -7.94 -8.66
CA MET A 83 22.77 -8.07 -7.86
C MET A 83 21.96 -9.31 -8.23
N GLY A 84 22.36 -10.06 -9.28
CA GLY A 84 21.64 -11.21 -9.79
C GLY A 84 20.30 -10.90 -10.45
N PHE A 85 20.01 -9.62 -10.62
CA PHE A 85 18.86 -9.05 -11.31
C PHE A 85 19.24 -7.67 -11.82
N ASP A 86 19.04 -7.41 -13.10
CA ASP A 86 19.55 -6.23 -13.77
C ASP A 86 18.59 -5.79 -14.87
N ALA A 87 18.25 -4.52 -14.89
CA ALA A 87 17.30 -3.91 -15.83
C ALA A 87 17.66 -4.15 -17.30
N ASP A 88 18.94 -4.13 -17.64
CA ASP A 88 19.40 -4.21 -19.03
C ASP A 88 19.50 -5.65 -19.53
N SER A 89 19.71 -6.63 -18.63
CA SER A 89 20.01 -8.02 -18.99
C SER A 89 18.92 -9.03 -18.59
N CYS A 90 17.93 -8.68 -17.76
CA CYS A 90 16.87 -9.60 -17.40
C CYS A 90 15.98 -9.95 -18.60
N ALA A 91 15.50 -11.19 -18.65
CA ALA A 91 14.48 -11.60 -19.60
C ALA A 91 13.15 -10.98 -19.23
N VAL A 92 12.46 -10.37 -20.19
CA VAL A 92 11.09 -9.86 -20.01
C VAL A 92 10.16 -10.69 -20.88
N LEU A 93 9.24 -11.40 -20.23
CA LEU A 93 8.22 -12.22 -20.88
C LEU A 93 6.86 -11.53 -20.76
N ASN A 94 6.16 -11.42 -21.87
CA ASN A 94 4.84 -10.81 -21.93
C ASN A 94 3.79 -11.89 -22.27
N ALA A 95 2.86 -12.11 -21.33
CA ALA A 95 1.73 -13.04 -21.46
C ALA A 95 0.39 -12.31 -21.17
N ILE A 96 0.29 -11.02 -21.55
CA ILE A 96 -0.97 -10.26 -21.46
C ILE A 96 -1.89 -10.69 -22.60
N GLY A 97 -3.11 -11.11 -22.24
CA GLY A 97 -4.17 -11.48 -23.13
C GLY A 97 -5.35 -10.51 -23.14
N LYS A 98 -6.41 -10.84 -23.89
CA LYS A 98 -7.67 -10.09 -23.86
C LYS A 98 -8.58 -10.63 -22.77
N GLN A 99 -9.33 -9.73 -22.11
CA GLN A 99 -10.34 -10.11 -21.13
C GLN A 99 -11.47 -10.93 -21.75
N SER A 100 -12.00 -11.89 -20.99
CA SER A 100 -13.16 -12.69 -21.37
C SER A 100 -14.40 -11.79 -21.55
N PRO A 101 -15.15 -11.93 -22.69
CA PRO A 101 -16.38 -11.18 -22.89
C PRO A 101 -17.47 -11.51 -21.87
N ASP A 102 -17.44 -12.68 -21.23
CA ASP A 102 -18.44 -13.10 -20.24
C ASP A 102 -18.40 -12.26 -18.96
N ILE A 103 -17.23 -11.77 -18.58
CA ILE A 103 -17.04 -10.92 -17.39
C ILE A 103 -17.66 -9.53 -17.62
N ASN A 104 -17.56 -8.98 -18.85
CA ASN A 104 -18.07 -7.64 -19.16
C ASN A 104 -19.60 -7.55 -19.12
N GLN A 105 -20.34 -8.63 -19.37
CA GLN A 105 -21.81 -8.61 -19.37
C GLN A 105 -22.44 -8.23 -18.03
N GLY A 106 -21.76 -8.53 -16.92
CA GLY A 106 -22.22 -8.22 -15.56
C GLY A 106 -21.89 -6.80 -15.09
N VAL A 107 -20.87 -6.17 -15.69
CA VAL A 107 -20.28 -4.91 -15.21
C VAL A 107 -20.81 -3.70 -15.98
N ASP A 108 -20.78 -3.75 -17.31
CA ASP A 108 -21.16 -2.62 -18.15
C ASP A 108 -22.69 -2.48 -18.26
N ARG A 109 -23.19 -1.27 -18.02
CA ARG A 109 -24.61 -0.89 -18.12
C ARG A 109 -24.76 0.29 -19.08
N ALA A 110 -25.98 0.45 -19.63
CA ALA A 110 -26.31 1.58 -20.51
C ALA A 110 -26.16 2.93 -19.79
N ASP A 111 -26.54 3.00 -18.52
CA ASP A 111 -26.23 4.12 -17.63
C ASP A 111 -24.96 3.75 -16.81
N PRO A 112 -23.87 4.51 -16.91
CA PRO A 112 -22.67 4.27 -16.13
C PRO A 112 -22.89 4.27 -14.62
N LYS A 113 -23.90 4.99 -14.12
CA LYS A 113 -24.25 5.03 -12.69
C LYS A 113 -24.82 3.71 -12.17
N GLU A 114 -25.32 2.87 -13.06
CA GLU A 114 -25.82 1.54 -12.78
C GLU A 114 -24.75 0.44 -12.94
N GLN A 115 -23.48 0.84 -13.18
CA GLN A 115 -22.36 -0.09 -13.27
C GLN A 115 -22.32 -0.97 -12.03
N GLY A 116 -22.39 -2.30 -12.25
CA GLY A 116 -22.26 -3.27 -11.18
C GLY A 116 -20.80 -3.49 -10.75
N ALA A 117 -20.62 -4.03 -9.56
CA ALA A 117 -19.30 -4.46 -9.11
C ALA A 117 -18.76 -5.59 -10.02
N GLY A 118 -17.48 -5.51 -10.35
CA GLY A 118 -16.82 -6.50 -11.22
C GLY A 118 -16.59 -7.86 -10.57
N ASP A 119 -16.73 -7.94 -9.25
CA ASP A 119 -16.64 -9.17 -8.46
C ASP A 119 -17.43 -9.01 -7.15
N GLN A 120 -17.68 -10.13 -6.49
CA GLN A 120 -18.06 -10.15 -5.08
C GLN A 120 -16.83 -9.86 -4.21
N GLY A 121 -17.05 -9.32 -3.00
CA GLY A 121 -15.95 -9.14 -2.06
C GLY A 121 -16.33 -8.26 -0.89
N LEU A 122 -15.39 -8.16 0.05
CA LEU A 122 -15.48 -7.26 1.20
C LEU A 122 -14.16 -6.52 1.35
N MET A 123 -14.21 -5.23 1.64
CA MET A 123 -13.07 -4.34 1.76
C MET A 123 -13.13 -3.59 3.07
N PHE A 124 -11.96 -3.27 3.60
CA PHE A 124 -11.84 -2.52 4.85
C PHE A 124 -11.07 -1.22 4.64
N GLY A 125 -11.51 -0.19 5.35
CA GLY A 125 -10.78 1.04 5.56
C GLY A 125 -10.57 1.28 7.06
N TYR A 126 -9.48 1.95 7.41
CA TYR A 126 -9.16 2.23 8.80
C TYR A 126 -8.51 3.61 8.95
N ALA A 127 -8.72 4.23 10.10
CA ALA A 127 -8.00 5.41 10.54
C ALA A 127 -7.88 5.42 12.07
N SER A 128 -6.82 6.02 12.58
CA SER A 128 -6.63 6.29 14.01
C SER A 128 -5.89 7.62 14.21
N ASN A 129 -6.06 8.24 15.35
CA ASN A 129 -5.39 9.50 15.71
C ASN A 129 -3.98 9.29 16.30
N GLU A 130 -3.34 8.16 16.02
CA GLU A 130 -2.00 7.83 16.51
C GLU A 130 -0.88 8.64 15.84
N THR A 131 -1.10 9.06 14.60
CA THR A 131 -0.16 9.86 13.81
C THR A 131 -0.88 11.00 13.10
N ASP A 132 -0.13 12.02 12.67
CA ASP A 132 -0.67 13.19 11.96
C ASP A 132 -1.38 12.83 10.64
N VAL A 133 -0.98 11.71 10.02
CA VAL A 133 -1.60 11.19 8.79
C VAL A 133 -2.79 10.28 9.06
N LEU A 134 -3.20 10.16 10.34
CA LEU A 134 -4.31 9.31 10.80
C LEU A 134 -4.16 7.83 10.43
N MET A 135 -2.93 7.33 10.54
CA MET A 135 -2.54 5.93 10.35
C MET A 135 -2.01 5.33 11.65
N PRO A 136 -2.07 3.99 11.81
CA PRO A 136 -1.38 3.33 12.91
C PRO A 136 0.13 3.60 12.90
N ALA A 137 0.69 3.92 14.07
CA ALA A 137 2.10 4.25 14.18
C ALA A 137 3.05 3.10 13.75
N PRO A 138 2.81 1.83 14.12
CA PRO A 138 3.73 0.75 13.76
C PRO A 138 3.99 0.63 12.26
N ILE A 139 2.94 0.63 11.44
CA ILE A 139 3.09 0.54 9.97
C ILE A 139 3.66 1.82 9.38
N THR A 140 3.28 2.98 9.89
CA THR A 140 3.78 4.28 9.43
C THR A 140 5.30 4.36 9.57
N TYR A 141 5.83 4.01 10.74
CA TYR A 141 7.28 4.06 10.96
C TYR A 141 8.02 2.90 10.29
N ALA A 142 7.39 1.74 10.13
CA ALA A 142 7.97 0.67 9.32
C ALA A 142 8.15 1.11 7.86
N HIS A 143 7.17 1.78 7.25
CA HIS A 143 7.30 2.37 5.90
C HIS A 143 8.39 3.43 5.83
N GLN A 144 8.42 4.34 6.79
CA GLN A 144 9.42 5.42 6.81
C GLN A 144 10.85 4.89 6.90
N LEU A 145 11.10 3.81 7.63
CA LEU A 145 12.43 3.19 7.73
C LEU A 145 12.92 2.65 6.37
N VAL A 146 12.11 1.89 5.65
CA VAL A 146 12.51 1.36 4.34
C VAL A 146 12.50 2.42 3.24
N LYS A 147 11.66 3.45 3.34
CA LYS A 147 11.71 4.62 2.46
C LYS A 147 13.02 5.38 2.66
N ARG A 148 13.40 5.63 3.92
CA ARG A 148 14.68 6.29 4.25
C ARG A 148 15.89 5.47 3.79
N GLN A 149 15.84 4.14 3.90
CA GLN A 149 16.88 3.25 3.35
C GLN A 149 17.07 3.49 1.84
N SER A 150 15.98 3.57 1.09
CA SER A 150 16.03 3.82 -0.35
C SER A 150 16.54 5.22 -0.69
N GLU A 151 16.16 6.25 0.08
CA GLU A 151 16.67 7.61 -0.09
C GLU A 151 18.19 7.68 0.16
N VAL A 152 18.66 7.07 1.26
CA VAL A 152 20.10 7.02 1.61
C VAL A 152 20.90 6.27 0.54
N ARG A 153 20.35 5.16 0.03
CA ARG A 153 20.95 4.39 -1.06
C ARG A 153 21.04 5.22 -2.35
N LYS A 154 19.93 5.81 -2.78
CA LYS A 154 19.85 6.60 -4.04
C LYS A 154 20.69 7.87 -3.98
N SER A 155 20.85 8.48 -2.83
CA SER A 155 21.73 9.64 -2.64
C SER A 155 23.23 9.29 -2.64
N GLY A 156 23.58 8.00 -2.51
CA GLY A 156 24.96 7.55 -2.39
C GLY A 156 25.59 7.79 -1.01
N ALA A 157 24.83 8.22 -0.01
CA ALA A 157 25.35 8.47 1.34
C ALA A 157 25.90 7.19 2.00
N LEU A 158 25.29 6.04 1.71
CA LEU A 158 25.82 4.72 2.05
C LEU A 158 25.93 3.88 0.75
N PRO A 159 27.04 3.99 0.00
CA PRO A 159 27.16 3.44 -1.35
C PRO A 159 27.16 1.89 -1.42
N TRP A 160 27.30 1.25 -0.28
CA TRP A 160 27.21 -0.20 -0.15
C TRP A 160 25.79 -0.74 0.01
N LEU A 161 24.76 0.11 0.21
CA LEU A 161 23.36 -0.31 0.25
C LEU A 161 22.89 -0.82 -1.11
N ARG A 162 22.06 -1.86 -1.08
CA ARG A 162 21.37 -2.43 -2.23
C ARG A 162 19.85 -2.31 -2.07
N PRO A 163 19.06 -2.55 -3.15
CA PRO A 163 17.64 -2.18 -3.16
C PRO A 163 16.75 -2.94 -2.18
N ASP A 164 17.03 -4.20 -1.88
CA ASP A 164 16.17 -5.04 -1.04
C ASP A 164 16.35 -4.72 0.46
N ALA A 165 15.26 -4.46 1.14
CA ALA A 165 15.25 -4.26 2.60
C ALA A 165 13.90 -4.58 3.21
N LYS A 166 13.92 -4.92 4.51
CA LYS A 166 12.74 -5.14 5.36
C LYS A 166 12.90 -4.40 6.67
N SER A 167 11.82 -3.84 7.17
CA SER A 167 11.74 -3.24 8.49
C SER A 167 10.62 -3.86 9.32
N GLN A 168 10.76 -3.80 10.64
CA GLN A 168 9.72 -4.17 11.58
C GLN A 168 9.85 -3.27 12.81
N VAL A 169 8.74 -2.71 13.28
CA VAL A 169 8.72 -1.87 14.47
C VAL A 169 7.66 -2.39 15.44
N THR A 170 8.08 -2.60 16.69
CA THR A 170 7.21 -3.02 17.79
C THR A 170 6.99 -1.85 18.73
N PHE A 171 5.74 -1.40 18.83
CA PHE A 171 5.31 -0.36 19.76
C PHE A 171 4.75 -0.96 21.02
N ALA A 172 5.03 -0.31 22.15
CA ALA A 172 4.42 -0.59 23.43
C ALA A 172 3.27 0.36 23.70
N TYR A 173 2.13 -0.19 24.11
CA TYR A 173 0.91 0.53 24.42
C TYR A 173 0.51 0.34 25.88
N GLU A 174 -0.01 1.41 26.51
CA GLU A 174 -0.73 1.37 27.77
C GLU A 174 -2.09 2.06 27.59
N ASP A 175 -3.19 1.36 27.90
CA ASP A 175 -4.57 1.87 27.74
C ASP A 175 -4.80 2.48 26.34
N ASN A 176 -4.34 1.79 25.29
CA ASN A 176 -4.41 2.17 23.87
C ASN A 176 -3.62 3.45 23.50
N LYS A 177 -2.70 3.88 24.34
CA LYS A 177 -1.78 5.00 24.05
C LYS A 177 -0.36 4.48 23.88
N ILE A 178 0.35 5.02 22.90
CA ILE A 178 1.76 4.71 22.67
C ILE A 178 2.59 5.22 23.84
N VAL A 179 3.41 4.34 24.43
CA VAL A 179 4.33 4.67 25.53
C VAL A 179 5.80 4.48 25.15
N GLY A 180 6.10 3.85 24.02
CA GLY A 180 7.46 3.69 23.54
C GLY A 180 7.61 2.67 22.43
N ILE A 181 8.84 2.49 21.96
CA ILE A 181 9.23 1.47 20.99
C ILE A 181 10.03 0.39 21.71
N ASP A 182 9.53 -0.85 21.69
CA ASP A 182 10.18 -2.01 22.32
C ASP A 182 11.29 -2.58 21.44
N ALA A 183 11.04 -2.71 20.12
CA ALA A 183 12.01 -3.31 19.21
C ALA A 183 11.93 -2.70 17.80
N VAL A 184 13.09 -2.63 17.16
CA VAL A 184 13.29 -2.21 15.77
C VAL A 184 14.12 -3.27 15.06
N VAL A 185 13.61 -3.80 13.95
CA VAL A 185 14.34 -4.68 13.05
C VAL A 185 14.53 -3.97 11.72
N LEU A 186 15.76 -3.94 11.19
CA LEU A 186 16.05 -3.49 9.84
C LEU A 186 17.05 -4.44 9.20
N SER A 187 16.61 -5.15 8.17
CA SER A 187 17.46 -6.00 7.34
C SER A 187 17.58 -5.36 5.97
N THR A 188 18.79 -5.06 5.55
CA THR A 188 19.07 -4.42 4.26
C THR A 188 20.12 -5.18 3.48
N GLN A 189 19.86 -5.39 2.19
CA GLN A 189 20.83 -5.91 1.25
C GLN A 189 21.99 -4.92 1.09
N HIS A 190 23.22 -5.47 0.95
CA HIS A 190 24.43 -4.69 0.85
C HIS A 190 25.46 -5.35 -0.06
N CYS A 191 26.47 -4.60 -0.53
CA CYS A 191 27.62 -5.18 -1.21
C CYS A 191 28.53 -5.96 -0.21
N GLY A 192 29.34 -6.85 -0.73
CA GLY A 192 30.18 -7.73 0.11
C GLY A 192 31.36 -7.05 0.80
N SER A 193 31.63 -5.78 0.51
CA SER A 193 32.83 -5.05 0.99
C SER A 193 32.64 -4.34 2.34
N VAL A 194 31.39 -4.10 2.77
CA VAL A 194 31.13 -3.43 4.05
C VAL A 194 31.30 -4.39 5.23
N SER A 195 31.92 -3.94 6.31
CA SER A 195 31.97 -4.69 7.57
C SER A 195 30.64 -4.66 8.30
N GLN A 196 30.35 -5.66 9.14
CA GLN A 196 29.13 -5.67 9.96
C GLN A 196 29.06 -4.47 10.91
N ALA A 197 30.19 -4.03 11.46
CA ALA A 197 30.25 -2.88 12.36
C ALA A 197 29.87 -1.59 11.64
N ASP A 198 30.49 -1.31 10.48
CA ASP A 198 30.18 -0.13 9.67
C ASP A 198 28.72 -0.12 9.16
N LEU A 199 28.20 -1.32 8.81
CA LEU A 199 26.82 -1.48 8.41
C LEU A 199 25.86 -1.11 9.56
N VAL A 200 26.07 -1.66 10.74
CA VAL A 200 25.23 -1.39 11.92
C VAL A 200 25.29 0.09 12.29
N GLU A 201 26.47 0.69 12.35
CA GLU A 201 26.64 2.12 12.65
C GLU A 201 25.97 2.99 11.58
N GLY A 202 26.23 2.73 10.29
CA GLY A 202 25.66 3.49 9.20
C GLY A 202 24.13 3.43 9.19
N VAL A 203 23.53 2.26 9.35
CA VAL A 203 22.08 2.10 9.43
C VAL A 203 21.49 2.80 10.65
N MET A 204 22.13 2.65 11.81
CA MET A 204 21.67 3.30 13.04
C MET A 204 21.63 4.82 12.90
N GLU A 205 22.73 5.44 12.46
CA GLU A 205 22.89 6.90 12.44
C GLU A 205 22.12 7.58 11.29
N THR A 206 22.09 6.96 10.11
CA THR A 206 21.52 7.62 8.91
C THR A 206 20.08 7.21 8.60
N ILE A 207 19.58 6.12 9.17
CA ILE A 207 18.24 5.62 8.93
C ILE A 207 17.42 5.62 10.21
N ILE A 208 17.77 4.80 11.21
CA ILE A 208 16.92 4.56 12.38
C ILE A 208 16.74 5.83 13.20
N LYS A 209 17.82 6.49 13.60
CA LYS A 209 17.77 7.72 14.40
C LYS A 209 17.18 8.92 13.66
N GLN A 210 17.19 8.90 12.32
CA GLN A 210 16.60 9.99 11.52
C GLN A 210 15.08 9.83 11.33
N VAL A 211 14.55 8.63 11.52
CA VAL A 211 13.14 8.30 11.29
C VAL A 211 12.35 8.20 12.59
N LEU A 212 12.89 7.49 13.59
CA LEU A 212 12.12 7.19 14.79
C LEU A 212 12.17 8.34 15.80
N PRO A 213 11.02 8.78 16.34
CA PRO A 213 10.97 9.85 17.32
C PRO A 213 11.74 9.50 18.60
N ALA A 214 12.68 10.37 18.99
CA ALA A 214 13.55 10.15 20.15
C ALA A 214 12.77 9.97 21.46
N GLN A 215 11.58 10.56 21.57
CA GLN A 215 10.72 10.46 22.75
C GLN A 215 10.18 9.04 23.01
N TRP A 216 10.15 8.18 21.99
CA TRP A 216 9.69 6.78 22.10
C TRP A 216 10.85 5.78 22.20
N LEU A 217 12.09 6.26 22.01
CA LEU A 217 13.28 5.45 22.17
C LEU A 217 13.84 5.58 23.59
N ASN A 218 14.27 4.48 24.16
CA ASN A 218 14.89 4.45 25.48
C ASN A 218 15.99 3.38 25.54
N LYS A 219 16.64 3.27 26.70
CA LYS A 219 17.76 2.33 26.90
C LYS A 219 17.39 0.85 26.74
N ASP A 220 16.11 0.53 26.86
CA ASP A 220 15.59 -0.84 26.80
C ASP A 220 15.09 -1.18 25.37
N THR A 221 15.04 -0.19 24.45
CA THR A 221 14.71 -0.42 23.04
C THR A 221 15.73 -1.34 22.38
N LYS A 222 15.26 -2.43 21.79
CA LYS A 222 16.08 -3.45 21.14
C LYS A 222 16.25 -3.13 19.66
N TYR A 223 17.49 -3.26 19.17
CA TYR A 223 17.81 -3.03 17.75
C TYR A 223 18.38 -4.29 17.12
N PHE A 224 17.78 -4.75 16.03
CA PHE A 224 18.19 -5.91 15.24
C PHE A 224 18.51 -5.46 13.81
N ILE A 225 19.78 -5.11 13.57
CA ILE A 225 20.26 -4.64 12.26
C ILE A 225 21.02 -5.78 11.60
N ASN A 226 20.52 -6.29 10.47
CA ASN A 226 21.06 -7.46 9.79
C ASN A 226 21.47 -8.57 10.79
N PRO A 227 20.53 -9.10 11.59
CA PRO A 227 20.88 -9.99 12.72
C PRO A 227 21.52 -11.32 12.27
N THR A 228 21.37 -11.70 11.01
CA THR A 228 22.04 -12.86 10.42
C THR A 228 23.46 -12.53 9.91
N GLY A 229 23.90 -11.27 10.00
CA GLY A 229 25.17 -10.76 9.56
C GLY A 229 25.18 -10.39 8.09
N ARG A 230 25.31 -11.35 7.17
CA ARG A 230 25.50 -11.11 5.73
C ARG A 230 24.17 -11.18 4.96
N PHE A 231 23.85 -10.09 4.23
CA PHE A 231 22.72 -10.04 3.30
C PHE A 231 23.16 -9.45 1.95
N VAL A 232 24.00 -10.19 1.23
CA VAL A 232 24.49 -9.81 -0.10
C VAL A 232 23.59 -10.37 -1.20
N ILE A 233 23.12 -11.62 -1.07
CA ILE A 233 22.15 -12.22 -1.96
C ILE A 233 20.76 -11.78 -1.50
N GLY A 234 20.07 -11.03 -2.33
CA GLY A 234 18.73 -10.49 -2.07
C GLY A 234 18.01 -10.15 -3.37
N GLY A 235 16.88 -9.45 -3.26
CA GLY A 235 16.05 -9.17 -4.41
C GLY A 235 15.56 -10.43 -5.12
N PRO A 236 15.22 -10.38 -6.42
CA PRO A 236 14.72 -11.52 -7.19
C PRO A 236 15.69 -12.71 -7.26
N MET A 237 16.98 -12.48 -7.01
CA MET A 237 17.96 -13.56 -6.89
C MET A 237 17.72 -14.38 -5.61
N GLY A 238 17.41 -13.74 -4.52
CA GLY A 238 17.18 -14.37 -3.22
C GLY A 238 15.82 -15.05 -3.14
N ASP A 239 14.76 -14.37 -3.57
CA ASP A 239 13.37 -14.82 -3.45
C ASP A 239 12.54 -14.47 -4.68
N CYS A 240 11.47 -15.23 -4.91
CA CYS A 240 10.50 -14.96 -5.97
C CYS A 240 9.54 -13.86 -5.53
N GLY A 241 9.28 -12.88 -6.39
CA GLY A 241 8.29 -11.84 -6.18
C GLY A 241 7.06 -12.01 -7.06
N LEU A 242 5.90 -11.72 -6.49
CA LEU A 242 4.62 -11.71 -7.20
C LEU A 242 3.79 -10.49 -6.78
N THR A 243 3.01 -9.97 -7.73
CA THR A 243 2.03 -8.93 -7.47
C THR A 243 1.02 -9.37 -6.41
N GLY A 244 0.72 -8.49 -5.45
CA GLY A 244 -0.33 -8.72 -4.46
C GLY A 244 0.03 -9.64 -3.30
N ARG A 245 1.33 -9.86 -3.04
CA ARG A 245 1.77 -10.68 -1.90
C ARG A 245 2.18 -9.88 -0.65
N LYS A 246 1.97 -8.57 -0.66
CA LYS A 246 2.26 -7.67 0.48
C LYS A 246 1.05 -6.87 0.92
N ILE A 247 -0.16 -7.47 0.85
CA ILE A 247 -1.45 -6.80 1.08
C ILE A 247 -1.58 -6.18 2.47
N ILE A 248 -0.95 -6.75 3.48
CA ILE A 248 -0.96 -6.20 4.85
C ILE A 248 0.03 -5.04 4.99
N VAL A 249 1.18 -5.11 4.33
CA VAL A 249 2.14 -4.00 4.19
C VAL A 249 1.50 -2.84 3.42
N ASP A 250 0.75 -3.14 2.37
CA ASP A 250 0.07 -2.14 1.53
C ASP A 250 -1.03 -1.38 2.28
N THR A 251 -1.55 -1.92 3.37
CA THR A 251 -2.69 -1.39 4.11
C THR A 251 -2.31 -0.90 5.51
N TYR A 252 -2.66 -1.62 6.56
CA TYR A 252 -2.59 -1.11 7.94
C TYR A 252 -1.65 -1.91 8.86
N GLY A 253 -0.79 -2.77 8.31
CA GLY A 253 0.22 -3.53 9.06
C GLY A 253 -0.36 -4.48 10.11
N GLY A 254 -1.60 -4.95 9.90
CA GLY A 254 -2.30 -5.84 10.82
C GLY A 254 -3.17 -5.15 11.87
N MET A 255 -3.18 -3.80 11.93
CA MET A 255 -4.02 -3.07 12.90
C MET A 255 -5.51 -3.13 12.55
N ALA A 256 -5.85 -3.24 11.26
CA ALA A 256 -7.20 -3.41 10.75
C ALA A 256 -7.40 -4.80 10.14
N ARG A 257 -8.65 -5.19 9.98
CA ARG A 257 -9.03 -6.35 9.18
C ARG A 257 -8.70 -6.13 7.71
N HIS A 258 -8.65 -7.22 6.94
CA HIS A 258 -8.40 -7.18 5.52
C HIS A 258 -9.34 -8.13 4.77
N GLY A 259 -9.84 -7.69 3.61
CA GLY A 259 -10.76 -8.50 2.79
C GLY A 259 -10.08 -9.56 1.92
N GLY A 260 -8.74 -9.48 1.78
CA GLY A 260 -7.93 -10.41 0.99
C GLY A 260 -7.60 -9.95 -0.43
N GLY A 261 -8.27 -8.91 -0.96
CA GLY A 261 -8.02 -8.39 -2.30
C GLY A 261 -6.70 -7.61 -2.39
N ALA A 262 -5.90 -7.91 -3.41
CA ALA A 262 -4.71 -7.13 -3.76
C ALA A 262 -5.07 -5.91 -4.61
N PHE A 263 -4.21 -4.88 -4.61
CA PHE A 263 -4.45 -3.61 -5.29
C PHE A 263 -3.72 -3.48 -6.62
N SER A 264 -2.39 -3.68 -6.62
CA SER A 264 -1.53 -3.38 -7.76
C SER A 264 -1.94 -4.14 -9.02
N GLY A 265 -1.86 -3.47 -10.17
CA GLY A 265 -2.24 -4.01 -11.47
C GLY A 265 -3.73 -3.99 -11.80
N LYS A 266 -4.60 -3.55 -10.86
CA LYS A 266 -6.06 -3.49 -11.03
C LYS A 266 -6.52 -2.07 -11.31
N ASP A 267 -7.32 -1.89 -12.39
CA ASP A 267 -8.01 -0.63 -12.70
C ASP A 267 -9.15 -0.34 -11.71
N PRO A 268 -9.71 0.91 -11.67
CA PRO A 268 -10.73 1.30 -10.70
C PRO A 268 -12.06 0.53 -10.75
N SER A 269 -12.34 -0.22 -11.80
CA SER A 269 -13.55 -1.07 -11.87
C SER A 269 -13.49 -2.25 -10.90
N LYS A 270 -12.29 -2.61 -10.44
CA LYS A 270 -12.07 -3.66 -9.44
C LYS A 270 -12.27 -3.07 -8.05
N VAL A 271 -13.38 -3.43 -7.41
CA VAL A 271 -13.76 -2.94 -6.07
C VAL A 271 -12.76 -3.33 -4.98
N ASP A 272 -11.98 -4.39 -5.16
CA ASP A 272 -10.86 -4.74 -4.28
C ASP A 272 -9.95 -3.52 -4.02
N ARG A 273 -9.68 -2.73 -5.04
CA ARG A 273 -8.85 -1.53 -4.95
C ARG A 273 -9.67 -0.29 -4.68
N SER A 274 -10.63 0.05 -5.52
CA SER A 274 -11.38 1.30 -5.45
C SER A 274 -12.19 1.43 -4.16
N ALA A 275 -12.84 0.35 -3.71
CA ALA A 275 -13.62 0.37 -2.48
C ALA A 275 -12.73 0.36 -1.22
N ALA A 276 -11.55 -0.27 -1.23
CA ALA A 276 -10.61 -0.16 -0.14
C ALA A 276 -10.09 1.29 0.02
N TYR A 277 -9.81 1.97 -1.08
CA TYR A 277 -9.44 3.39 -1.06
C TYR A 277 -10.58 4.29 -0.55
N ALA A 278 -11.81 4.06 -1.01
CA ALA A 278 -12.97 4.80 -0.52
C ALA A 278 -13.26 4.51 0.96
N ALA A 279 -13.13 3.26 1.40
CA ALA A 279 -13.28 2.92 2.82
C ALA A 279 -12.22 3.61 3.70
N ARG A 280 -10.96 3.75 3.21
CA ARG A 280 -9.94 4.59 3.86
C ARG A 280 -10.37 6.04 3.92
N TYR A 281 -10.86 6.61 2.82
CA TYR A 281 -11.33 7.99 2.77
C TYR A 281 -12.46 8.25 3.77
N VAL A 282 -13.44 7.33 3.87
CA VAL A 282 -14.52 7.40 4.85
C VAL A 282 -13.97 7.37 6.28
N ALA A 283 -13.16 6.36 6.61
CA ALA A 283 -12.60 6.19 7.96
C ALA A 283 -11.76 7.40 8.37
N LYS A 284 -10.93 7.92 7.45
CA LYS A 284 -10.09 9.11 7.70
C LYS A 284 -10.93 10.34 7.99
N ASN A 285 -11.99 10.58 7.23
CA ASN A 285 -12.88 11.71 7.46
C ASN A 285 -13.67 11.61 8.77
N ILE A 286 -14.09 10.41 9.19
CA ILE A 286 -14.75 10.20 10.49
C ILE A 286 -13.80 10.58 11.65
N VAL A 287 -12.54 10.11 11.59
CA VAL A 287 -11.55 10.42 12.62
C VAL A 287 -11.15 11.91 12.58
N ALA A 288 -10.94 12.47 11.39
CA ALA A 288 -10.62 13.88 11.21
C ALA A 288 -11.75 14.81 11.70
N ALA A 289 -13.03 14.40 11.54
CA ALA A 289 -14.19 15.09 12.10
C ALA A 289 -14.24 15.02 13.62
N GLY A 290 -13.42 14.22 14.26
CA GLY A 290 -13.40 14.00 15.70
C GLY A 290 -14.60 13.17 16.20
N LEU A 291 -15.25 12.40 15.32
CA LEU A 291 -16.38 11.54 15.68
C LEU A 291 -15.95 10.24 16.38
N ALA A 292 -14.69 9.84 16.18
CA ALA A 292 -14.05 8.72 16.88
C ALA A 292 -12.52 8.92 16.87
N ASP A 293 -11.81 8.31 17.82
CA ASP A 293 -10.33 8.27 17.81
C ASP A 293 -9.80 7.15 16.90
N ARG A 294 -10.62 6.11 16.67
CA ARG A 294 -10.33 4.97 15.81
C ARG A 294 -11.60 4.59 15.05
N CYS A 295 -11.46 4.31 13.77
CA CYS A 295 -12.59 3.92 12.93
C CYS A 295 -12.18 2.89 11.91
N GLU A 296 -12.91 1.78 11.85
CA GLU A 296 -12.83 0.77 10.79
C GLU A 296 -14.15 0.72 10.03
N ILE A 297 -14.07 0.75 8.72
CA ILE A 297 -15.20 0.63 7.80
C ILE A 297 -15.08 -0.69 7.08
N GLN A 298 -16.17 -1.47 7.04
CA GLN A 298 -16.32 -2.59 6.11
C GLN A 298 -17.36 -2.24 5.07
N VAL A 299 -17.05 -2.49 3.80
CA VAL A 299 -18.00 -2.42 2.69
C VAL A 299 -17.95 -3.72 1.91
N SER A 300 -19.10 -4.20 1.43
CA SER A 300 -19.17 -5.45 0.65
C SER A 300 -20.03 -5.29 -0.59
N TYR A 301 -19.71 -6.09 -1.61
CA TYR A 301 -20.37 -6.05 -2.93
C TYR A 301 -20.74 -7.46 -3.40
N ALA A 302 -21.77 -7.52 -4.25
CA ALA A 302 -22.10 -8.70 -5.06
C ALA A 302 -21.80 -8.37 -6.54
N ILE A 303 -21.30 -9.36 -7.26
CA ILE A 303 -21.00 -9.20 -8.71
C ILE A 303 -22.22 -8.70 -9.46
N GLY A 304 -22.04 -7.72 -10.33
CA GLY A 304 -23.10 -7.14 -11.17
C GLY A 304 -24.10 -6.26 -10.42
N VAL A 305 -23.95 -6.01 -9.12
CA VAL A 305 -24.80 -5.14 -8.30
C VAL A 305 -24.08 -3.83 -8.01
N ALA A 306 -24.75 -2.69 -8.22
CA ALA A 306 -24.17 -1.37 -7.99
C ALA A 306 -24.13 -1.00 -6.50
N GLU A 307 -25.23 -1.20 -5.79
CA GLU A 307 -25.30 -0.86 -4.37
C GLU A 307 -24.47 -1.81 -3.51
N PRO A 308 -23.70 -1.31 -2.52
CA PRO A 308 -23.05 -2.15 -1.53
C PRO A 308 -24.07 -3.04 -0.81
N THR A 309 -23.74 -4.32 -0.66
CA THR A 309 -24.59 -5.28 0.05
C THR A 309 -24.60 -5.03 1.55
N SER A 310 -23.51 -4.47 2.10
CA SER A 310 -23.46 -4.02 3.50
C SER A 310 -22.44 -2.91 3.69
N ILE A 311 -22.69 -2.07 4.70
CA ILE A 311 -21.76 -1.09 5.26
C ILE A 311 -21.77 -1.26 6.76
N SER A 312 -20.59 -1.47 7.36
CA SER A 312 -20.41 -1.58 8.81
C SER A 312 -19.35 -0.60 9.28
N VAL A 313 -19.57 0.00 10.44
CA VAL A 313 -18.65 0.94 11.08
C VAL A 313 -18.32 0.43 12.48
N GLU A 314 -17.03 0.33 12.80
CA GLU A 314 -16.55 -0.04 14.14
C GLU A 314 -15.64 1.07 14.68
N THR A 315 -15.91 1.56 15.87
CA THR A 315 -15.14 2.66 16.51
C THR A 315 -14.35 2.20 17.73
N PHE A 316 -14.36 0.90 18.03
CA PHE A 316 -13.61 0.31 19.15
C PHE A 316 -13.87 1.01 20.50
N GLY A 317 -15.13 1.44 20.72
CA GLY A 317 -15.55 2.14 21.93
C GLY A 317 -15.10 3.60 22.02
N THR A 318 -14.54 4.19 20.95
CA THR A 318 -14.09 5.58 20.92
C THR A 318 -15.09 6.53 20.25
N GLY A 319 -16.21 6.00 19.73
CA GLY A 319 -17.25 6.78 19.05
C GLY A 319 -17.91 7.80 19.96
N LYS A 320 -18.12 9.02 19.45
CA LYS A 320 -18.81 10.11 20.15
C LYS A 320 -20.29 10.20 19.80
N VAL A 321 -20.71 9.45 18.79
CA VAL A 321 -22.11 9.31 18.36
C VAL A 321 -22.43 7.83 18.16
N SER A 322 -23.72 7.50 17.98
CA SER A 322 -24.11 6.09 17.80
C SER A 322 -23.60 5.52 16.48
N GLN A 323 -23.44 4.21 16.43
CA GLN A 323 -23.04 3.50 15.23
C GLN A 323 -24.05 3.66 14.09
N GLU A 324 -25.36 3.68 14.42
CA GLU A 324 -26.44 3.90 13.46
C GLU A 324 -26.32 5.27 12.79
N LEU A 325 -26.01 6.31 13.56
CA LEU A 325 -25.82 7.65 13.01
C LEU A 325 -24.57 7.69 12.12
N LEU A 326 -23.48 7.06 12.52
CA LEU A 326 -22.28 6.96 11.67
C LEU A 326 -22.58 6.30 10.32
N ILE A 327 -23.32 5.18 10.31
CA ILE A 327 -23.71 4.49 9.05
C ILE A 327 -24.60 5.41 8.19
N GLN A 328 -25.53 6.15 8.81
CA GLN A 328 -26.39 7.11 8.12
C GLN A 328 -25.55 8.23 7.47
N LEU A 329 -24.62 8.82 8.20
CA LEU A 329 -23.70 9.84 7.70
C LEU A 329 -22.83 9.33 6.55
N VAL A 330 -22.33 8.09 6.65
CA VAL A 330 -21.56 7.46 5.57
C VAL A 330 -22.42 7.38 4.30
N ARG A 331 -23.65 6.89 4.37
CA ARG A 331 -24.55 6.81 3.22
C ARG A 331 -24.94 8.17 2.63
N GLN A 332 -25.00 9.20 3.47
CA GLN A 332 -25.36 10.57 3.04
C GLN A 332 -24.21 11.28 2.33
N HIS A 333 -22.97 11.10 2.78
CA HIS A 333 -21.83 11.88 2.34
C HIS A 333 -20.94 11.20 1.30
N PHE A 334 -21.05 9.85 1.13
CA PHE A 334 -20.16 9.07 0.28
C PHE A 334 -20.96 8.16 -0.65
N ASP A 335 -20.73 8.29 -1.96
CA ASP A 335 -21.28 7.36 -2.94
C ASP A 335 -20.33 6.15 -3.06
N LEU A 336 -20.71 5.04 -2.44
CA LEU A 336 -19.93 3.81 -2.41
C LEU A 336 -20.29 2.82 -3.52
N ARG A 337 -21.09 3.23 -4.52
CA ARG A 337 -21.32 2.44 -5.75
C ARG A 337 -20.03 2.44 -6.61
N PRO A 338 -19.74 1.41 -7.41
CA PRO A 338 -18.53 1.34 -8.23
C PRO A 338 -18.27 2.60 -9.08
N TYR A 339 -19.29 3.14 -9.72
CA TYR A 339 -19.19 4.42 -10.43
C TYR A 339 -18.86 5.59 -9.48
N GLY A 340 -19.59 5.67 -8.36
CA GLY A 340 -19.39 6.72 -7.35
C GLY A 340 -17.99 6.72 -6.75
N LEU A 341 -17.39 5.55 -6.51
CA LEU A 341 -16.01 5.42 -6.02
C LEU A 341 -15.02 6.10 -6.98
N THR A 342 -15.17 5.82 -8.29
CA THR A 342 -14.27 6.34 -9.33
C THR A 342 -14.40 7.86 -9.48
N GLU A 343 -15.63 8.38 -9.51
CA GLU A 343 -15.87 9.82 -9.61
C GLU A 343 -15.45 10.59 -8.37
N MET A 344 -15.82 10.08 -7.16
CA MET A 344 -15.54 10.75 -5.88
C MET A 344 -14.04 10.92 -5.64
N LEU A 345 -13.23 9.94 -6.05
CA LEU A 345 -11.78 9.93 -5.82
C LEU A 345 -10.96 10.21 -7.08
N ASP A 346 -11.61 10.51 -8.21
CA ASP A 346 -10.95 10.77 -9.51
C ASP A 346 -9.91 9.67 -9.85
N LEU A 347 -10.40 8.41 -9.87
CA LEU A 347 -9.53 7.24 -10.00
C LEU A 347 -9.17 6.88 -11.45
N ALA A 348 -9.85 7.43 -12.46
CA ALA A 348 -9.63 7.10 -13.87
C ALA A 348 -8.43 7.85 -14.47
N ARG A 349 -7.31 7.89 -13.76
CA ARG A 349 -6.09 8.59 -14.16
C ARG A 349 -4.82 7.85 -13.68
N PRO A 350 -3.64 8.12 -14.25
CA PRO A 350 -2.40 7.42 -13.90
C PRO A 350 -1.83 7.92 -12.56
N ILE A 351 -2.25 7.32 -11.45
CA ILE A 351 -1.82 7.66 -10.08
C ILE A 351 -1.34 6.44 -9.28
N TYR A 352 -1.23 5.28 -9.92
CA TYR A 352 -1.12 3.99 -9.22
C TYR A 352 0.31 3.53 -8.99
N GLN A 353 1.25 3.78 -9.92
CA GLN A 353 2.65 3.37 -9.75
C GLN A 353 3.25 3.93 -8.46
N GLY A 354 2.92 5.17 -8.11
CA GLY A 354 3.35 5.80 -6.86
C GLY A 354 2.86 5.08 -5.59
N THR A 355 1.75 4.34 -5.65
CA THR A 355 1.20 3.62 -4.49
C THR A 355 1.92 2.30 -4.20
N ALA A 356 2.59 1.73 -5.19
CA ALA A 356 3.08 0.36 -5.18
C ALA A 356 4.27 0.10 -4.23
N ALA A 357 4.79 1.12 -3.56
CA ALA A 357 5.81 0.99 -2.51
C ALA A 357 5.51 1.96 -1.36
N TYR A 358 5.88 1.57 -0.14
CA TYR A 358 5.75 2.39 1.09
C TYR A 358 4.31 2.62 1.56
N GLY A 359 3.39 1.72 1.22
CA GLY A 359 1.99 1.76 1.61
C GLY A 359 1.10 2.62 0.72
N HIS A 360 -0.16 2.22 0.60
CA HIS A 360 -1.18 2.92 -0.18
C HIS A 360 -1.87 4.05 0.61
N PHE A 361 -1.69 4.09 1.93
CA PHE A 361 -2.39 5.00 2.83
C PHE A 361 -1.42 5.85 3.66
N GLY A 362 -1.91 7.00 4.15
CA GLY A 362 -1.14 7.94 4.97
C GLY A 362 -0.21 8.85 4.16
N ARG A 363 -0.53 9.11 2.90
CA ARG A 363 0.28 9.91 1.97
C ARG A 363 -0.60 10.94 1.26
N ASP A 364 -0.37 12.22 1.55
CA ASP A 364 -1.26 13.33 1.19
C ASP A 364 -1.39 13.59 -0.32
N GLU A 365 -0.50 13.03 -1.13
CA GLU A 365 -0.57 13.11 -2.60
C GLU A 365 -1.74 12.35 -3.21
N PHE A 366 -2.39 11.45 -2.45
CA PHE A 366 -3.48 10.63 -2.97
C PHE A 366 -4.87 11.17 -2.58
N PRO A 367 -5.87 11.08 -3.48
CA PRO A 367 -7.18 11.68 -3.25
C PRO A 367 -7.96 11.06 -2.07
N TRP A 368 -7.74 9.79 -1.76
CA TRP A 368 -8.37 9.13 -0.59
C TRP A 368 -7.80 9.55 0.76
N GLU A 369 -6.76 10.36 0.78
CA GLU A 369 -6.19 10.93 2.00
C GLU A 369 -6.74 12.31 2.35
N GLN A 370 -7.63 12.86 1.55
CA GLN A 370 -8.27 14.14 1.80
C GLN A 370 -9.26 14.07 2.96
N THR A 371 -9.36 15.16 3.75
CA THR A 371 -10.27 15.28 4.90
C THR A 371 -11.38 16.31 4.67
N ASN A 372 -11.68 16.59 3.41
CA ASN A 372 -12.62 17.61 2.96
C ASN A 372 -14.10 17.37 3.31
N LYS A 373 -14.45 16.18 3.82
CA LYS A 373 -15.77 15.84 4.34
C LYS A 373 -15.89 15.98 5.86
N ALA A 374 -14.78 16.17 6.57
CA ALA A 374 -14.74 16.13 8.03
C ALA A 374 -15.63 17.19 8.67
N GLU A 375 -15.61 18.42 8.15
CA GLU A 375 -16.41 19.54 8.69
C GLU A 375 -17.92 19.31 8.52
N ALA A 376 -18.33 18.83 7.34
CA ALA A 376 -19.73 18.50 7.07
C ALA A 376 -20.21 17.32 7.94
N LEU A 377 -19.39 16.27 8.08
CA LEU A 377 -19.71 15.14 8.95
C LEU A 377 -19.89 15.57 10.41
N ARG A 378 -19.02 16.45 10.90
CA ARG A 378 -19.10 17.00 12.27
C ARG A 378 -20.39 17.80 12.48
N ALA A 379 -20.72 18.67 11.54
CA ALA A 379 -21.93 19.50 11.60
C ALA A 379 -23.20 18.63 11.60
N ASP A 380 -23.29 17.65 10.69
CA ASP A 380 -24.46 16.77 10.58
C ASP A 380 -24.54 15.77 11.76
N ALA A 381 -23.44 15.52 12.45
CA ALA A 381 -23.42 14.76 13.70
C ALA A 381 -23.88 15.58 14.93
N GLY A 382 -24.04 16.90 14.78
CA GLY A 382 -24.46 17.79 15.89
C GLY A 382 -23.34 18.13 16.88
N LEU A 383 -22.06 18.13 16.43
CA LEU A 383 -20.89 18.39 17.27
C LEU A 383 -20.12 19.64 16.88
#